data_cd141ed15510f2e27aafab63e3d9fa99
#
_entry.id   cd141ed15510f2e27aafab63e3d9fa99
#
_cell.length_a   1.000
_cell.length_b   1.000
_cell.length_c   1.000
_cell.angle_alpha   90.00
_cell.angle_beta   90.00
_cell.angle_gamma   90.00
#
_symmetry.space_group_name_H-M   'P 1'
#
loop_
_entity.id
_entity.type
_entity.pdbx_description
1 polymer ?
#
loop_
_entity_poly.entity_id
_entity_poly.type
_entity_poly.pdbx_seq_one_letter_code
_entity_poly.pdbx_strand_id
1 'polypeptide(L)'
;SVAGRVGFAYRIPYAATKWAVIGMVKSLAIELGPRGIRANALLPGIVEGERQNRVIEAKAKVKKVSFEVMRDEILSGASLNRFVTHQDLAEQAHFLCSPLGKNISGQAISVCGNIEKAG
;
A
#
# COMPACT_ATOMS: atom_id res chain seq x y z
N SER A 1 0.47 0.13 -3.90
CA SER A 1 -0.26 1.15 -3.12
C SER A 1 -1.72 0.79 -2.97
N VAL A 2 -2.31 1.14 -1.84
CA VAL A 2 -3.77 1.07 -1.64
C VAL A 2 -4.54 1.89 -2.68
N ALA A 3 -3.91 2.88 -3.30
CA ALA A 3 -4.49 3.61 -4.43
C ALA A 3 -4.82 2.73 -5.65
N GLY A 4 -4.37 1.49 -5.69
CA GLY A 4 -4.77 0.49 -6.67
C GLY A 4 -6.12 -0.17 -6.39
N ARG A 5 -6.75 0.16 -5.25
CA ARG A 5 -8.02 -0.43 -4.82
C ARG A 5 -9.08 0.61 -4.45
N VAL A 6 -8.64 1.80 -4.07
CA VAL A 6 -9.53 2.90 -3.68
C VAL A 6 -9.34 4.11 -4.59
N GLY A 7 -10.36 4.96 -4.67
CA GLY A 7 -10.24 6.23 -5.36
C GLY A 7 -9.30 7.18 -4.62
N PHE A 8 -8.58 8.02 -5.37
CA PHE A 8 -7.63 8.98 -4.81
C PHE A 8 -7.82 10.35 -5.47
N ALA A 9 -8.55 11.21 -4.80
CA ALA A 9 -8.89 12.54 -5.32
C ALA A 9 -7.63 13.35 -5.67
N TYR A 10 -7.68 14.06 -6.79
CA TYR A 10 -6.58 14.88 -7.32
C TYR A 10 -5.32 14.08 -7.71
N ARG A 11 -5.42 12.76 -7.82
CA ARG A 11 -4.30 11.87 -8.17
C ARG A 11 -4.72 10.84 -9.24
N ILE A 12 -5.54 11.24 -10.21
CA ILE A 12 -6.10 10.35 -11.23
C ILE A 12 -5.03 9.52 -11.96
N PRO A 13 -3.94 10.11 -12.52
CA PRO A 13 -2.94 9.30 -13.22
C PRO A 13 -2.25 8.28 -12.30
N TYR A 14 -1.96 8.68 -11.08
CA TYR A 14 -1.36 7.79 -10.09
C TYR A 14 -2.28 6.62 -9.73
N ALA A 15 -3.54 6.90 -9.40
CA ALA A 15 -4.52 5.86 -9.09
C ALA A 15 -4.71 4.92 -10.29
N ALA A 16 -4.87 5.46 -11.51
CA ALA A 16 -5.03 4.65 -12.71
C ALA A 16 -3.87 3.67 -12.92
N THR A 17 -2.61 4.13 -12.76
CA THR A 17 -1.44 3.24 -12.88
C THR A 17 -1.42 2.16 -11.81
N LYS A 18 -1.84 2.46 -10.58
CA LYS A 18 -1.88 1.48 -9.48
C LYS A 18 -2.98 0.43 -9.66
N TRP A 19 -4.14 0.84 -10.18
CA TRP A 19 -5.18 -0.12 -10.59
C TRP A 19 -4.71 -1.01 -11.73
N ALA A 20 -4.00 -0.46 -12.72
CA ALA A 20 -3.44 -1.21 -13.83
C ALA A 20 -2.48 -2.31 -13.37
N VAL A 21 -1.62 -2.03 -12.38
CA VAL A 21 -0.70 -3.03 -11.81
C VAL A 21 -1.47 -4.23 -11.23
N ILE A 22 -2.56 -4.00 -10.53
CA ILE A 22 -3.38 -5.09 -9.96
C ILE A 22 -4.00 -5.94 -11.08
N GLY A 23 -4.57 -5.30 -12.10
CA GLY A 23 -5.11 -6.01 -13.26
C GLY A 23 -4.05 -6.85 -13.97
N MET A 24 -2.87 -6.27 -14.20
CA MET A 24 -1.72 -6.97 -14.79
C MET A 24 -1.32 -8.20 -13.96
N VAL A 25 -1.18 -8.05 -12.65
CA VAL A 25 -0.78 -9.15 -11.75
C VAL A 25 -1.80 -10.29 -11.78
N LYS A 26 -3.11 -9.97 -11.77
CA LYS A 26 -4.16 -10.99 -11.86
C LYS A 26 -4.12 -11.75 -13.19
N SER A 27 -3.87 -11.06 -14.28
CA SER A 27 -3.73 -11.70 -15.61
C SER A 27 -2.49 -12.60 -15.66
N LEU A 28 -1.34 -12.11 -15.17
CA LEU A 28 -0.12 -12.91 -15.07
C LEU A 28 -0.31 -14.18 -14.22
N ALA A 29 -1.05 -14.08 -13.13
CA ALA A 29 -1.33 -15.24 -12.28
C ALA A 29 -2.09 -16.33 -13.02
N ILE A 30 -3.01 -15.96 -13.91
CA ILE A 30 -3.76 -16.90 -14.75
C ILE A 30 -2.85 -17.50 -15.83
N GLU A 31 -2.11 -16.65 -16.54
CA GLU A 31 -1.27 -17.09 -17.66
C GLU A 31 -0.12 -18.00 -17.23
N LEU A 32 0.50 -17.68 -16.08
CA LEU A 32 1.69 -18.37 -15.60
C LEU A 32 1.40 -19.49 -14.58
N GLY A 33 0.18 -19.53 -14.05
CA GLY A 33 -0.24 -20.55 -13.08
C GLY A 33 0.00 -21.99 -13.55
N PRO A 34 -0.31 -22.35 -14.81
CA PRO A 34 -0.02 -23.70 -15.32
C PRO A 34 1.47 -24.08 -15.30
N ARG A 35 2.36 -23.09 -15.22
CA ARG A 35 3.82 -23.30 -15.09
C ARG A 35 4.29 -23.30 -13.64
N GLY A 36 3.38 -23.26 -12.66
CA GLY A 36 3.72 -23.22 -11.25
C GLY A 36 4.24 -21.84 -10.77
N ILE A 37 4.03 -20.78 -11.55
CA ILE A 37 4.45 -19.43 -11.21
C ILE A 37 3.27 -18.67 -10.60
N ARG A 38 3.48 -18.08 -9.45
CA ARG A 38 2.51 -17.26 -8.75
C ARG A 38 2.81 -15.77 -8.94
N ALA A 39 1.79 -14.94 -8.97
CA ALA A 39 1.92 -13.51 -9.05
C ALA A 39 0.94 -12.86 -8.08
N ASN A 40 1.43 -12.01 -7.19
CA ASN A 40 0.64 -11.27 -6.22
C ASN A 40 1.08 -9.81 -6.19
N ALA A 41 0.19 -8.93 -5.75
CA ALA A 41 0.47 -7.52 -5.55
C ALA A 41 0.42 -7.17 -4.07
N LEU A 42 1.41 -6.41 -3.59
CA LEU A 42 1.36 -5.77 -2.28
C LEU A 42 0.88 -4.33 -2.41
N LEU A 43 0.01 -3.93 -1.51
CA LEU A 43 -0.58 -2.59 -1.47
C LEU A 43 -0.18 -1.90 -0.15
N PRO A 44 0.97 -1.20 -0.14
CA PRO A 44 1.38 -0.45 1.04
C PRO A 44 0.45 0.73 1.35
N GLY A 45 0.25 0.99 2.64
CA GLY A 45 -0.39 2.20 3.14
C GLY A 45 0.61 3.34 3.31
N ILE A 46 0.58 3.99 4.49
CA ILE A 46 1.48 5.10 4.83
C ILE A 46 2.78 4.49 5.35
N VAL A 47 3.79 4.47 4.48
CA VAL A 47 5.10 3.86 4.80
C VAL A 47 6.00 4.92 5.46
N GLU A 48 6.65 4.54 6.56
CA GLU A 48 7.64 5.39 7.24
C GLU A 48 8.84 5.72 6.34
N GLY A 49 9.56 6.78 6.65
CA GLY A 49 10.81 7.15 5.99
C GLY A 49 10.89 8.62 5.60
N GLU A 50 12.06 9.03 5.12
CA GLU A 50 12.35 10.44 4.79
C GLU A 50 11.37 11.04 3.77
N ARG A 51 10.96 10.28 2.77
CA ARG A 51 9.99 10.75 1.79
C ARG A 51 8.67 11.13 2.46
N GLN A 52 8.19 10.28 3.36
CA GLN A 52 6.95 10.54 4.09
C GLN A 52 7.12 11.71 5.05
N ASN A 53 8.27 11.83 5.72
CA ASN A 53 8.55 12.96 6.58
C ASN A 53 8.50 14.29 5.81
N ARG A 54 9.07 14.35 4.61
CA ARG A 54 8.98 15.55 3.75
C ARG A 54 7.53 15.89 3.38
N VAL A 55 6.70 14.90 3.13
CA VAL A 55 5.27 15.11 2.85
C VAL A 55 4.56 15.69 4.07
N ILE A 56 4.84 15.16 5.26
CA ILE A 56 4.27 15.66 6.51
C ILE A 56 4.73 17.11 6.76
N GLU A 57 6.01 17.39 6.64
CA GLU A 57 6.57 18.74 6.80
C GLU A 57 5.93 19.76 5.86
N ALA A 58 5.79 19.41 4.58
CA ALA A 58 5.18 20.28 3.58
C ALA A 58 3.72 20.60 3.93
N LYS A 59 2.95 19.59 4.32
CA LYS A 59 1.54 19.75 4.72
C LYS A 59 1.41 20.54 6.02
N ALA A 60 2.30 20.31 6.99
CA ALA A 60 2.33 21.03 8.26
C ALA A 60 2.55 22.54 8.03
N LYS A 61 3.47 22.90 7.14
CA LYS A 61 3.73 24.30 6.76
C LYS A 61 2.48 24.96 6.15
N VAL A 62 1.81 24.28 5.22
CA VAL A 62 0.60 24.81 4.57
C VAL A 62 -0.53 25.01 5.58
N LYS A 63 -0.73 24.05 6.49
CA LYS A 63 -1.76 24.14 7.54
C LYS A 63 -1.36 24.96 8.76
N LYS A 64 -0.11 25.41 8.84
CA LYS A 64 0.44 26.14 9.99
C LYS A 64 0.28 25.39 11.31
N VAL A 65 0.58 24.10 11.30
CA VAL A 65 0.59 23.22 12.47
C VAL A 65 1.96 22.60 12.66
N SER A 66 2.22 21.96 13.81
CA SER A 66 3.47 21.24 14.06
C SER A 66 3.56 19.97 13.21
N PHE A 67 4.78 19.46 13.05
CA PHE A 67 5.02 18.17 12.39
C PHE A 67 4.22 17.05 13.08
N GLU A 68 4.25 17.00 14.40
CA GLU A 68 3.56 15.97 15.20
C GLU A 68 2.05 16.01 15.01
N VAL A 69 1.45 17.19 15.02
CA VAL A 69 0.01 17.35 14.76
C VAL A 69 -0.34 16.87 13.35
N MET A 70 0.46 17.24 12.35
CA MET A 70 0.21 16.81 10.97
C MET A 70 0.42 15.32 10.78
N ARG A 71 1.46 14.76 11.40
CA ARG A 71 1.70 13.31 11.40
C ARG A 71 0.50 12.56 11.97
N ASP A 72 0.02 12.95 13.13
CA ASP A 72 -1.09 12.29 13.81
C ASP A 72 -2.39 12.40 13.00
N GLU A 73 -2.62 13.55 12.37
CA GLU A 73 -3.76 13.72 11.45
C GLU A 73 -3.67 12.75 10.26
N ILE A 74 -2.51 12.62 9.65
CA ILE A 74 -2.29 11.70 8.52
C ILE A 74 -2.49 10.25 8.97
N LEU A 75 -1.91 9.86 10.11
CA LEU A 75 -2.01 8.50 10.62
C LEU A 75 -3.44 8.13 11.06
N SER A 76 -4.24 9.09 11.48
CA SER A 76 -5.66 8.85 11.80
C SER A 76 -6.48 8.34 10.61
N GLY A 77 -5.98 8.52 9.40
CA GLY A 77 -6.55 7.92 8.19
C GLY A 77 -6.55 6.39 8.22
N ALA A 78 -5.59 5.77 8.90
CA ALA A 78 -5.53 4.33 9.10
C ALA A 78 -6.07 3.96 10.48
N SER A 79 -6.90 2.91 10.59
CA SER A 79 -7.51 2.57 11.89
C SER A 79 -6.51 2.12 12.95
N LEU A 80 -5.34 1.63 12.54
CA LEU A 80 -4.25 1.28 13.47
C LEU A 80 -3.43 2.49 13.92
N ASN A 81 -3.64 3.68 13.36
CA ASN A 81 -2.98 4.93 13.72
C ASN A 81 -1.44 4.84 13.76
N ARG A 82 -0.84 4.11 12.84
CA ARG A 82 0.62 3.93 12.78
C ARG A 82 1.12 3.78 11.36
N PHE A 83 2.41 4.05 11.17
CA PHE A 83 3.08 3.78 9.91
C PHE A 83 3.17 2.29 9.61
N VAL A 84 3.21 1.97 8.34
CA VAL A 84 3.73 0.71 7.83
C VAL A 84 5.25 0.81 7.78
N THR A 85 5.96 -0.17 8.30
CA THR A 85 7.42 -0.20 8.26
C THR A 85 7.91 -0.89 6.98
N HIS A 86 9.15 -0.63 6.61
CA HIS A 86 9.81 -1.38 5.53
C HIS A 86 9.87 -2.87 5.87
N GLN A 87 10.06 -3.20 7.15
CA GLN A 87 10.09 -4.59 7.63
C GLN A 87 8.74 -5.29 7.45
N ASP A 88 7.62 -4.60 7.73
CA ASP A 88 6.28 -5.16 7.51
C ASP A 88 6.09 -5.61 6.05
N LEU A 89 6.55 -4.80 5.11
CA LEU A 89 6.46 -5.10 3.68
C LEU A 89 7.38 -6.26 3.28
N ALA A 90 8.61 -6.27 3.79
CA ALA A 90 9.57 -7.32 3.53
C ALA A 90 9.09 -8.67 4.07
N GLU A 91 8.56 -8.71 5.26
CA GLU A 91 8.02 -9.93 5.88
C GLU A 91 6.82 -10.47 5.13
N GLN A 92 5.90 -9.61 4.68
CA GLN A 92 4.77 -10.04 3.88
C GLN A 92 5.22 -10.59 2.52
N ALA A 93 6.19 -9.94 1.87
CA ALA A 93 6.77 -10.43 0.61
C ALA A 93 7.44 -11.79 0.82
N HIS A 94 8.23 -11.94 1.89
CA HIS A 94 8.88 -13.19 2.24
C HIS A 94 7.86 -14.32 2.49
N PHE A 95 6.80 -14.05 3.24
CA PHE A 95 5.72 -15.02 3.47
C PHE A 95 5.11 -15.51 2.15
N LEU A 96 4.77 -14.59 1.24
CA LEU A 96 4.19 -14.93 -0.06
C LEU A 96 5.13 -15.77 -0.93
N CYS A 97 6.43 -15.53 -0.86
CA CYS A 97 7.45 -16.28 -1.60
C CYS A 97 7.82 -17.60 -0.94
N SER A 98 7.46 -17.81 0.32
CA SER A 98 7.76 -19.02 1.07
C SER A 98 6.81 -20.17 0.71
N PRO A 99 7.11 -21.42 1.15
CA PRO A 99 6.17 -22.54 1.01
C PRO A 99 4.82 -22.32 1.67
N LEU A 100 4.74 -21.44 2.67
CA LEU A 100 3.49 -21.07 3.33
C LEU A 100 2.53 -20.33 2.40
N GLY A 101 3.05 -19.63 1.41
CA GLY A 101 2.27 -18.92 0.40
C GLY A 101 1.94 -19.73 -0.86
N LYS A 102 2.22 -21.02 -0.89
CA LYS A 102 2.15 -21.86 -2.12
C LYS A 102 0.82 -21.84 -2.87
N ASN A 103 -0.26 -21.58 -2.19
CA ASN A 103 -1.61 -21.50 -2.78
C ASN A 103 -2.16 -20.08 -2.86
N ILE A 104 -1.31 -19.06 -2.71
CA ILE A 104 -1.68 -17.65 -2.82
C ILE A 104 -1.16 -17.13 -4.15
N SER A 105 -2.07 -16.83 -5.09
CA SER A 105 -1.76 -16.27 -6.40
C SER A 105 -2.91 -15.40 -6.90
N GLY A 106 -2.60 -14.38 -7.67
CA GLY A 106 -3.58 -13.44 -8.20
C GLY A 106 -4.19 -12.51 -7.15
N GLN A 107 -3.59 -12.41 -5.97
CA GLN A 107 -4.12 -11.62 -4.86
C GLN A 107 -3.52 -10.22 -4.82
N ALA A 108 -4.33 -9.29 -4.33
CA ALA A 108 -3.92 -7.94 -3.99
C ALA A 108 -4.01 -7.81 -2.45
N ILE A 109 -2.86 -7.80 -1.80
CA ILE A 109 -2.76 -7.88 -0.33
C ILE A 109 -2.34 -6.54 0.23
N SER A 110 -3.22 -5.93 1.03
CA SER A 110 -2.94 -4.66 1.67
C SER A 110 -2.11 -4.83 2.94
N VAL A 111 -1.05 -4.03 3.05
CA VAL A 111 -0.26 -3.85 4.27
C VAL A 111 -0.35 -2.37 4.60
N CYS A 112 -1.43 -1.95 5.26
CA CYS A 112 -1.83 -0.55 5.27
C CYS A 112 -2.39 -0.03 6.59
N GLY A 113 -2.43 -0.85 7.64
CA GLY A 113 -3.04 -0.44 8.90
C GLY A 113 -4.54 -0.12 8.77
N ASN A 114 -5.20 -0.67 7.75
CA ASN A 114 -6.60 -0.44 7.42
C ASN A 114 -6.89 1.03 7.07
N ILE A 115 -6.12 1.60 6.14
CA ILE A 115 -6.40 2.90 5.55
C ILE A 115 -7.54 2.84 4.51
N GLU A 116 -7.88 1.65 4.04
CA GLU A 116 -8.96 1.39 3.10
C GLU A 116 -10.35 1.39 3.73
N LYS A 117 -10.44 1.74 5.00
CA LYS A 117 -11.72 1.78 5.73
C LYS A 117 -12.69 2.76 5.09
N ALA A 118 -13.98 2.43 5.13
CA ALA A 118 -15.05 3.36 4.81
C ALA A 118 -15.21 4.39 5.94
N GLY A 119 -15.45 5.61 5.59
CA GLY A 119 -15.73 6.67 6.57
C GLY A 119 -14.70 7.76 6.63
#